data_1501b62af9922977f1564a05fca1b778
#
_entry.id   1501b62af9922977f1564a05fca1b778
#
_cell.length_a   1.000
_cell.length_b   1.000
_cell.length_c   1.000
_cell.angle_alpha   90.00
_cell.angle_beta   90.00
_cell.angle_gamma   90.00
#
_symmetry.space_group_name_H-M   'P 1'
#
loop_
_entity.id
_entity.type
_entity.pdbx_description
1 polymer ?
#
loop_
_entity_poly.entity_id
_entity_poly.type
_entity_poly.pdbx_seq_one_letter_code
_entity_poly.pdbx_strand_id
1 'polypeptide(L)'
;MTKPKILVTGATGKTGGAVVSQLLASGWPVRAIVRVRDARSERLQRRGAEIVVADIFDPGQLMDAMRGAQRAYYCPPYHPFVIQSASAFAAAARETGLEQIVGLSQWLAGPNHPALMSRQLWLIDRMFGALPGIAHTVVNPGFFADSPYLEMMPFAAQLGVLPLPGAAESRNAPPSVDDIARVVVATLLDPARHAGKSYRPTGPKLLTGTEMATVIGRVVGHKVRHVRTPLWMFYKGAKALGMQPILLSGLRYWLQDNDRGAFAVGAPNDTVRELTGKEAEDFETIARRHAALPASRQSFSARLAAWARFMALPTMPGFNPGAYDRAQEHPVPPTPHLALDDTDWRASHRTESSIAGIIGGELQASAHG
;
A
#
# COMPACT_ATOMS: atom_id res chain seq x y z
N MET A 1 11.13 -2.54 -32.67
CA MET A 1 11.81 -2.93 -31.41
C MET A 1 10.82 -3.73 -30.56
N THR A 2 11.23 -4.85 -30.00
CA THR A 2 10.43 -5.62 -29.06
C THR A 2 10.32 -4.85 -27.74
N LYS A 3 9.11 -4.79 -27.16
CA LYS A 3 8.91 -4.15 -25.85
C LYS A 3 9.71 -4.87 -24.75
N PRO A 4 10.34 -4.14 -23.82
CA PRO A 4 11.01 -4.73 -22.65
C PRO A 4 10.07 -5.64 -21.85
N LYS A 5 10.58 -6.81 -21.41
CA LYS A 5 9.84 -7.70 -20.50
C LYS A 5 9.88 -7.16 -19.09
N ILE A 6 8.73 -7.09 -18.45
CA ILE A 6 8.56 -6.56 -17.10
C ILE A 6 8.27 -7.71 -16.13
N LEU A 7 9.11 -7.83 -15.11
CA LEU A 7 8.94 -8.80 -14.03
C LEU A 7 8.11 -8.18 -12.90
N VAL A 8 7.15 -8.92 -12.36
CA VAL A 8 6.28 -8.46 -11.28
C VAL A 8 6.32 -9.46 -10.12
N THR A 9 6.76 -9.00 -8.94
CA THR A 9 6.63 -9.77 -7.69
C THR A 9 5.26 -9.49 -7.04
N GLY A 10 4.82 -10.36 -6.13
CA GLY A 10 3.50 -10.20 -5.52
C GLY A 10 2.33 -10.21 -6.52
N ALA A 11 2.53 -10.83 -7.69
CA ALA A 11 1.64 -10.77 -8.85
C ALA A 11 0.20 -11.28 -8.59
N THR A 12 0.00 -12.15 -7.61
CA THR A 12 -1.33 -12.65 -7.20
C THR A 12 -1.96 -11.82 -6.05
N GLY A 13 -1.25 -10.79 -5.57
CA GLY A 13 -1.72 -9.83 -4.58
C GLY A 13 -2.55 -8.70 -5.19
N LYS A 14 -3.02 -7.78 -4.34
CA LYS A 14 -3.86 -6.64 -4.76
C LYS A 14 -3.13 -5.74 -5.76
N THR A 15 -2.04 -5.11 -5.34
CA THR A 15 -1.29 -4.17 -6.20
C THR A 15 -0.57 -4.87 -7.34
N GLY A 16 0.16 -5.98 -7.09
CA GLY A 16 0.85 -6.73 -8.14
C GLY A 16 -0.10 -7.26 -9.21
N GLY A 17 -1.26 -7.78 -8.82
CA GLY A 17 -2.28 -8.25 -9.75
C GLY A 17 -2.87 -7.13 -10.63
N ALA A 18 -3.07 -5.94 -10.06
CA ALA A 18 -3.51 -4.77 -10.81
C ALA A 18 -2.42 -4.30 -11.81
N VAL A 19 -1.14 -4.27 -11.37
CA VAL A 19 0.00 -3.93 -12.24
C VAL A 19 0.11 -4.91 -13.41
N VAL A 20 0.08 -6.23 -13.16
CA VAL A 20 0.08 -7.25 -14.23
C VAL A 20 -1.07 -7.02 -15.19
N SER A 21 -2.28 -6.78 -14.66
CA SER A 21 -3.48 -6.58 -15.46
C SER A 21 -3.38 -5.38 -16.41
N GLN A 22 -2.85 -4.26 -15.91
CA GLN A 22 -2.72 -3.02 -16.69
C GLN A 22 -1.59 -3.10 -17.72
N LEU A 23 -0.46 -3.72 -17.38
CA LEU A 23 0.64 -3.97 -18.32
C LEU A 23 0.18 -4.86 -19.49
N LEU A 24 -0.50 -5.95 -19.20
CA LEU A 24 -1.04 -6.85 -20.24
C LEU A 24 -2.07 -6.14 -21.13
N ALA A 25 -2.97 -5.36 -20.54
CA ALA A 25 -3.96 -4.56 -21.28
C ALA A 25 -3.29 -3.53 -22.22
N SER A 26 -2.08 -3.07 -21.88
CA SER A 26 -1.27 -2.16 -22.70
C SER A 26 -0.31 -2.89 -23.66
N GLY A 27 -0.43 -4.23 -23.76
CA GLY A 27 0.34 -5.07 -24.68
C GLY A 27 1.83 -5.19 -24.32
N TRP A 28 2.17 -5.12 -23.01
CA TRP A 28 3.54 -5.33 -22.52
C TRP A 28 3.74 -6.79 -22.12
N PRO A 29 4.91 -7.40 -22.45
CA PRO A 29 5.23 -8.75 -22.00
C PRO A 29 5.51 -8.74 -20.49
N VAL A 30 4.76 -9.55 -19.74
CA VAL A 30 4.83 -9.62 -18.29
C VAL A 30 5.24 -11.01 -17.83
N ARG A 31 6.24 -11.07 -16.96
CA ARG A 31 6.58 -12.25 -16.16
C ARG A 31 6.15 -12.04 -14.71
N ALA A 32 5.25 -12.89 -14.25
CA ALA A 32 4.67 -12.83 -12.90
C ALA A 32 5.34 -13.88 -12.01
N ILE A 33 6.06 -13.45 -10.98
CA ILE A 33 6.59 -14.33 -9.94
C ILE A 33 5.48 -14.66 -8.96
N VAL A 34 5.30 -15.96 -8.72
CA VAL A 34 4.36 -16.50 -7.74
C VAL A 34 5.05 -17.53 -6.85
N ARG A 35 4.64 -17.64 -5.60
CA ARG A 35 5.18 -18.64 -4.67
C ARG A 35 4.72 -20.06 -5.00
N VAL A 36 3.46 -20.18 -5.44
CA VAL A 36 2.83 -21.44 -5.85
C VAL A 36 1.88 -21.18 -6.99
N ARG A 37 1.65 -22.18 -7.85
CA ARG A 37 0.58 -22.13 -8.85
C ARG A 37 -0.76 -22.39 -8.19
N ASP A 38 -1.71 -21.46 -8.40
CA ASP A 38 -3.08 -21.54 -7.92
C ASP A 38 -4.05 -20.91 -8.92
N ALA A 39 -5.34 -20.92 -8.63
CA ALA A 39 -6.37 -20.34 -9.50
C ALA A 39 -6.16 -18.85 -9.80
N ARG A 40 -5.42 -18.11 -8.96
CA ARG A 40 -5.09 -16.69 -9.20
C ARG A 40 -4.01 -16.57 -10.27
N SER A 41 -2.93 -17.33 -10.15
CA SER A 41 -1.85 -17.37 -11.14
C SER A 41 -2.32 -17.91 -12.49
N GLU A 42 -3.20 -18.91 -12.50
CA GLU A 42 -3.81 -19.42 -13.73
C GLU A 42 -4.65 -18.37 -14.46
N ARG A 43 -5.38 -17.51 -13.72
CA ARG A 43 -6.11 -16.39 -14.32
C ARG A 43 -5.17 -15.40 -15.01
N LEU A 44 -4.02 -15.11 -14.40
CA LEU A 44 -3.00 -14.23 -15.00
C LEU A 44 -2.40 -14.88 -16.25
N GLN A 45 -2.12 -16.19 -16.20
CA GLN A 45 -1.61 -16.95 -17.34
C GLN A 45 -2.58 -16.94 -18.53
N ARG A 46 -3.88 -17.15 -18.27
CA ARG A 46 -4.92 -17.08 -19.33
C ARG A 46 -5.03 -15.68 -19.96
N ARG A 47 -4.59 -14.64 -19.25
CA ARG A 47 -4.54 -13.26 -19.76
C ARG A 47 -3.22 -12.93 -20.46
N GLY A 48 -2.30 -13.87 -20.58
CA GLY A 48 -1.05 -13.74 -21.32
C GLY A 48 0.19 -13.46 -20.44
N ALA A 49 0.11 -13.54 -19.10
CA ALA A 49 1.29 -13.45 -18.27
C ALA A 49 2.12 -14.76 -18.32
N GLU A 50 3.43 -14.64 -18.40
CA GLU A 50 4.36 -15.73 -18.13
C GLU A 50 4.41 -15.98 -16.63
N ILE A 51 4.05 -17.17 -16.15
CA ILE A 51 4.05 -17.50 -14.72
C ILE A 51 5.32 -18.28 -14.38
N VAL A 52 6.11 -17.70 -13.46
CA VAL A 52 7.30 -18.32 -12.88
C VAL A 52 7.08 -18.56 -11.39
N VAL A 53 7.31 -19.81 -10.96
CA VAL A 53 7.31 -20.15 -9.53
C VAL A 53 8.73 -19.90 -9.00
N ALA A 54 8.86 -19.01 -8.01
CA ALA A 54 10.12 -18.73 -7.36
C ALA A 54 9.89 -18.30 -5.91
N ASP A 55 10.81 -18.73 -5.02
CA ASP A 55 10.89 -18.18 -3.68
C ASP A 55 11.62 -16.83 -3.72
N ILE A 56 10.96 -15.79 -3.23
CA ILE A 56 11.51 -14.43 -3.20
C ILE A 56 12.72 -14.31 -2.23
N PHE A 57 12.95 -15.30 -1.39
CA PHE A 57 14.08 -15.38 -0.48
C PHE A 57 15.28 -16.14 -1.06
N ASP A 58 15.12 -16.78 -2.22
CA ASP A 58 16.16 -17.56 -2.89
C ASP A 58 16.77 -16.76 -4.05
N PRO A 59 18.02 -16.27 -3.94
CA PRO A 59 18.64 -15.47 -4.99
C PRO A 59 18.86 -16.25 -6.30
N GLY A 60 19.07 -17.55 -6.24
CA GLY A 60 19.24 -18.40 -7.44
C GLY A 60 17.95 -18.47 -8.25
N GLN A 61 16.83 -18.78 -7.59
CA GLN A 61 15.52 -18.80 -8.24
C GLN A 61 15.11 -17.41 -8.78
N LEU A 62 15.49 -16.34 -8.06
CA LEU A 62 15.26 -14.98 -8.52
C LEU A 62 16.10 -14.65 -9.76
N MET A 63 17.38 -15.02 -9.80
CA MET A 63 18.23 -14.86 -11.00
C MET A 63 17.61 -15.58 -12.20
N ASP A 64 17.19 -16.84 -12.03
CA ASP A 64 16.54 -17.60 -13.10
C ASP A 64 15.24 -16.92 -13.58
N ALA A 65 14.43 -16.43 -12.63
CA ALA A 65 13.20 -15.72 -12.93
C ALA A 65 13.45 -14.36 -13.62
N MET A 66 14.56 -13.69 -13.36
CA MET A 66 14.89 -12.38 -13.92
C MET A 66 15.55 -12.46 -15.31
N ARG A 67 16.14 -13.58 -15.70
CA ARG A 67 16.82 -13.71 -17.02
C ARG A 67 15.91 -13.27 -18.17
N GLY A 68 16.39 -12.29 -18.93
CA GLY A 68 15.68 -11.72 -20.07
C GLY A 68 14.55 -10.74 -19.70
N ALA A 69 14.37 -10.41 -18.42
CA ALA A 69 13.59 -9.25 -18.02
C ALA A 69 14.49 -7.99 -17.98
N GLN A 70 13.95 -6.84 -18.36
CA GLN A 70 14.67 -5.57 -18.34
C GLN A 70 14.23 -4.68 -17.17
N ARG A 71 12.98 -4.78 -16.75
CA ARG A 71 12.39 -3.93 -15.69
C ARG A 71 11.64 -4.78 -14.70
N ALA A 72 11.55 -4.31 -13.46
CA ALA A 72 10.83 -5.04 -12.42
C ALA A 72 9.99 -4.13 -11.53
N TYR A 73 8.83 -4.66 -11.11
CA TYR A 73 8.08 -4.16 -9.98
C TYR A 73 8.33 -5.05 -8.78
N TYR A 74 8.90 -4.46 -7.73
CA TYR A 74 9.10 -5.13 -6.45
C TYR A 74 7.98 -4.75 -5.48
N CYS A 75 7.12 -5.72 -5.18
CA CYS A 75 6.12 -5.62 -4.12
C CYS A 75 6.62 -6.43 -2.92
N PRO A 76 7.01 -5.76 -1.80
CA PRO A 76 7.60 -6.44 -0.65
C PRO A 76 6.60 -7.40 -0.01
N PRO A 77 7.03 -8.60 0.43
CA PRO A 77 6.18 -9.49 1.20
C PRO A 77 5.94 -8.92 2.61
N TYR A 78 4.76 -9.18 3.17
CA TYR A 78 4.50 -8.93 4.58
C TYR A 78 5.19 -9.99 5.44
N HIS A 79 6.49 -9.82 5.67
CA HIS A 79 7.33 -10.80 6.35
C HIS A 79 8.38 -10.10 7.21
N PRO A 80 8.73 -10.61 8.43
CA PRO A 80 9.78 -10.03 9.26
C PRO A 80 11.14 -9.94 8.56
N PHE A 81 11.44 -10.91 7.69
CA PHE A 81 12.69 -10.97 6.90
C PHE A 81 12.57 -10.30 5.52
N VAL A 82 11.74 -9.26 5.39
CA VAL A 82 11.56 -8.55 4.12
C VAL A 82 12.85 -7.96 3.57
N ILE A 83 13.79 -7.55 4.44
CA ILE A 83 15.12 -7.07 4.03
C ILE A 83 15.90 -8.19 3.32
N GLN A 84 15.83 -9.44 3.83
CA GLN A 84 16.49 -10.57 3.17
C GLN A 84 15.93 -10.80 1.76
N SER A 85 14.61 -10.74 1.59
CA SER A 85 14.01 -10.87 0.25
C SER A 85 14.43 -9.73 -0.68
N ALA A 86 14.52 -8.51 -0.17
CA ALA A 86 14.96 -7.36 -0.95
C ALA A 86 16.47 -7.45 -1.31
N SER A 87 17.30 -7.96 -0.39
CA SER A 87 18.73 -8.19 -0.66
C SER A 87 18.95 -9.27 -1.71
N ALA A 88 18.18 -10.38 -1.64
CA ALA A 88 18.21 -11.42 -2.66
C ALA A 88 17.74 -10.88 -4.03
N PHE A 89 16.69 -10.04 -4.03
CA PHE A 89 16.21 -9.39 -5.24
C PHE A 89 17.24 -8.41 -5.83
N ALA A 90 17.90 -7.60 -5.00
CA ALA A 90 18.93 -6.65 -5.42
C ALA A 90 20.15 -7.37 -6.05
N ALA A 91 20.61 -8.46 -5.42
CA ALA A 91 21.69 -9.28 -5.95
C ALA A 91 21.31 -9.88 -7.32
N ALA A 92 20.14 -10.50 -7.42
CA ALA A 92 19.64 -11.05 -8.67
C ALA A 92 19.48 -9.98 -9.77
N ALA A 93 18.97 -8.80 -9.43
CA ALA A 93 18.81 -7.69 -10.35
C ALA A 93 20.15 -7.23 -10.96
N ARG A 94 21.20 -7.15 -10.14
CA ARG A 94 22.56 -6.81 -10.62
C ARG A 94 23.15 -7.87 -11.53
N GLU A 95 23.10 -9.13 -11.11
CA GLU A 95 23.67 -10.27 -11.86
C GLU A 95 22.96 -10.48 -13.21
N THR A 96 21.69 -10.16 -13.30
CA THR A 96 20.91 -10.34 -14.54
C THR A 96 20.86 -9.09 -15.42
N GLY A 97 21.46 -7.97 -14.98
CA GLY A 97 21.51 -6.73 -15.75
C GLY A 97 20.15 -6.03 -15.86
N LEU A 98 19.35 -6.04 -14.78
CA LEU A 98 18.08 -5.31 -14.76
C LEU A 98 18.33 -3.80 -14.92
N GLU A 99 17.52 -3.12 -15.71
CA GLU A 99 17.65 -1.68 -16.00
C GLU A 99 16.91 -0.81 -14.99
N GLN A 100 15.80 -1.34 -14.43
CA GLN A 100 14.93 -0.59 -13.54
C GLN A 100 14.25 -1.46 -12.49
N ILE A 101 14.13 -0.90 -11.29
CA ILE A 101 13.27 -1.39 -10.21
C ILE A 101 12.28 -0.29 -9.83
N VAL A 102 10.98 -0.59 -9.87
CA VAL A 102 9.94 0.22 -9.23
C VAL A 102 9.53 -0.49 -7.95
N GLY A 103 9.80 0.13 -6.80
CA GLY A 103 9.52 -0.43 -5.48
C GLY A 103 8.21 0.09 -4.90
N LEU A 104 7.36 -0.82 -4.38
CA LEU A 104 6.25 -0.41 -3.52
C LEU A 104 6.78 -0.21 -2.09
N SER A 105 6.60 0.99 -1.59
CA SER A 105 6.93 1.37 -0.22
C SER A 105 5.67 1.78 0.54
N GLN A 106 5.78 2.64 1.54
CA GLN A 106 4.63 3.17 2.27
C GLN A 106 4.82 4.63 2.66
N TRP A 107 3.72 5.33 2.91
CA TRP A 107 3.67 6.73 3.32
C TRP A 107 4.55 7.05 4.54
N LEU A 108 4.55 6.15 5.53
CA LEU A 108 5.23 6.32 6.81
C LEU A 108 6.64 5.69 6.83
N ALA A 109 7.25 5.42 5.67
CA ALA A 109 8.62 4.90 5.62
C ALA A 109 9.60 5.94 6.22
N GLY A 110 10.35 5.54 7.24
CA GLY A 110 11.29 6.40 7.94
C GLY A 110 12.27 5.60 8.80
N PRO A 111 13.53 6.10 8.98
CA PRO A 111 14.61 5.33 9.62
C PRO A 111 14.36 5.07 11.11
N ASN A 112 13.68 5.98 11.80
CA ASN A 112 13.44 5.92 13.24
C ASN A 112 11.97 5.63 13.60
N HIS A 113 11.14 5.30 12.61
CA HIS A 113 9.74 4.99 12.87
C HIS A 113 9.61 3.78 13.80
N PRO A 114 8.74 3.80 14.85
CA PRO A 114 8.62 2.71 15.80
C PRO A 114 8.13 1.39 15.19
N ALA A 115 7.34 1.42 14.09
CA ALA A 115 6.96 0.21 13.37
C ALA A 115 8.13 -0.35 12.57
N LEU A 116 8.50 -1.62 12.84
CA LEU A 116 9.61 -2.29 12.15
C LEU A 116 9.46 -2.23 10.62
N MET A 117 8.27 -2.51 10.11
CA MET A 117 8.04 -2.54 8.66
C MET A 117 8.26 -1.18 8.01
N SER A 118 7.92 -0.06 8.67
CA SER A 118 8.18 1.29 8.14
C SER A 118 9.68 1.56 7.98
N ARG A 119 10.50 1.09 8.93
CA ARG A 119 11.96 1.18 8.83
C ARG A 119 12.54 0.27 7.76
N GLN A 120 12.02 -0.96 7.69
CA GLN A 120 12.48 -1.92 6.69
C GLN A 120 12.21 -1.44 5.27
N LEU A 121 11.04 -0.87 5.00
CA LEU A 121 10.71 -0.31 3.69
C LEU A 121 11.60 0.91 3.36
N TRP A 122 11.86 1.78 4.34
CA TRP A 122 12.82 2.87 4.14
C TRP A 122 14.21 2.36 3.78
N LEU A 123 14.70 1.30 4.47
CA LEU A 123 15.99 0.67 4.16
C LEU A 123 16.01 0.05 2.75
N ILE A 124 14.93 -0.59 2.33
CA ILE A 124 14.80 -1.17 0.99
C ILE A 124 14.88 -0.07 -0.07
N ASP A 125 14.18 1.05 0.15
CA ASP A 125 14.22 2.20 -0.77
C ASP A 125 15.64 2.74 -0.93
N ARG A 126 16.40 2.84 0.18
CA ARG A 126 17.81 3.27 0.15
C ARG A 126 18.72 2.25 -0.52
N MET A 127 18.51 0.96 -0.22
CA MET A 127 19.30 -0.12 -0.81
C MET A 127 19.12 -0.20 -2.33
N PHE A 128 17.89 -0.14 -2.83
CA PHE A 128 17.64 -0.16 -4.27
C PHE A 128 18.13 1.13 -4.95
N GLY A 129 17.98 2.28 -4.29
CA GLY A 129 18.49 3.56 -4.80
C GLY A 129 20.02 3.64 -4.90
N ALA A 130 20.74 2.79 -4.15
CA ALA A 130 22.20 2.71 -4.19
C ALA A 130 22.75 1.69 -5.22
N LEU A 131 21.89 0.97 -5.96
CA LEU A 131 22.32 -0.01 -6.96
C LEU A 131 22.90 0.70 -8.19
N PRO A 132 24.17 0.51 -8.52
CA PRO A 132 24.79 1.17 -9.66
C PRO A 132 24.19 0.65 -10.98
N GLY A 133 23.87 1.58 -11.89
CA GLY A 133 23.35 1.26 -13.23
C GLY A 133 21.90 0.79 -13.28
N ILE A 134 21.20 0.73 -12.15
CA ILE A 134 19.78 0.34 -12.08
C ILE A 134 18.96 1.57 -11.68
N ALA A 135 18.05 2.01 -12.55
CA ALA A 135 17.11 3.08 -12.22
C ALA A 135 16.14 2.61 -11.11
N HIS A 136 16.02 3.40 -10.05
CA HIS A 136 15.07 3.10 -8.98
C HIS A 136 14.00 4.18 -8.88
N THR A 137 12.75 3.75 -8.72
CA THR A 137 11.59 4.61 -8.46
C THR A 137 10.80 4.05 -7.30
N VAL A 138 10.39 4.92 -6.38
CA VAL A 138 9.58 4.54 -5.21
C VAL A 138 8.13 4.96 -5.41
N VAL A 139 7.19 4.06 -5.12
CA VAL A 139 5.76 4.38 -5.01
C VAL A 139 5.32 4.08 -3.59
N ASN A 140 5.01 5.12 -2.82
CA ASN A 140 4.76 5.03 -1.38
C ASN A 140 3.39 5.61 -0.98
N PRO A 141 2.29 4.89 -1.29
CA PRO A 141 0.93 5.28 -0.92
C PRO A 141 0.69 5.23 0.58
N GLY A 142 -0.34 5.97 1.02
CA GLY A 142 -0.93 5.84 2.35
C GLY A 142 -1.84 4.61 2.48
N PHE A 143 -2.82 4.65 3.39
CA PHE A 143 -3.85 3.62 3.44
C PHE A 143 -4.69 3.64 2.16
N PHE A 144 -4.94 2.46 1.59
CA PHE A 144 -5.72 2.31 0.37
C PHE A 144 -7.21 2.38 0.65
N ALA A 145 -8.02 2.84 -0.32
CA ALA A 145 -9.46 2.75 -0.25
C ALA A 145 -9.92 1.27 -0.15
N ASP A 146 -9.32 0.41 -0.96
CA ASP A 146 -9.63 -1.02 -1.00
C ASP A 146 -9.25 -1.76 0.31
N SER A 147 -8.26 -1.26 1.06
CA SER A 147 -7.79 -1.85 2.32
C SER A 147 -7.11 -0.78 3.19
N PRO A 148 -7.50 -0.57 4.44
CA PRO A 148 -8.45 -1.40 5.22
C PRO A 148 -9.92 -0.98 5.09
N TYR A 149 -10.25 0.16 4.48
CA TYR A 149 -11.58 0.78 4.58
C TYR A 149 -12.68 -0.08 3.94
N LEU A 150 -12.53 -0.45 2.68
CA LEU A 150 -13.56 -1.18 1.93
C LEU A 150 -13.50 -2.70 2.11
N GLU A 151 -12.48 -3.23 2.79
CA GLU A 151 -12.53 -4.59 3.34
C GLU A 151 -13.64 -4.74 4.39
N MET A 152 -14.05 -3.64 5.02
CA MET A 152 -15.17 -3.63 5.97
C MET A 152 -16.53 -3.48 5.28
N MET A 153 -16.59 -3.42 3.95
CA MET A 153 -17.86 -3.30 3.20
C MET A 153 -18.89 -4.38 3.56
N PRO A 154 -18.55 -5.66 3.78
CA PRO A 154 -19.54 -6.66 4.20
C PRO A 154 -20.21 -6.32 5.54
N PHE A 155 -19.46 -5.76 6.51
CA PHE A 155 -20.05 -5.30 7.79
C PHE A 155 -20.93 -4.08 7.58
N ALA A 156 -20.49 -3.12 6.77
CA ALA A 156 -21.27 -1.94 6.43
C ALA A 156 -22.59 -2.31 5.75
N ALA A 157 -22.55 -3.20 4.76
CA ALA A 157 -23.71 -3.65 4.01
C ALA A 157 -24.70 -4.46 4.88
N GLN A 158 -24.23 -5.28 5.81
CA GLN A 158 -25.09 -6.16 6.62
C GLN A 158 -25.55 -5.49 7.92
N LEU A 159 -24.71 -4.75 8.59
CA LEU A 159 -24.93 -4.26 9.96
C LEU A 159 -25.06 -2.74 10.05
N GLY A 160 -24.82 -2.00 8.98
CA GLY A 160 -24.84 -0.53 8.99
C GLY A 160 -23.70 0.09 9.80
N VAL A 161 -22.58 -0.62 9.96
CA VAL A 161 -21.41 -0.14 10.71
C VAL A 161 -20.14 -0.26 9.89
N LEU A 162 -19.28 0.75 9.99
CA LEU A 162 -17.92 0.75 9.49
C LEU A 162 -16.97 0.67 10.70
N PRO A 163 -16.55 -0.54 11.11
CA PRO A 163 -15.73 -0.74 12.31
C PRO A 163 -14.26 -0.51 11.99
N LEU A 164 -13.74 0.67 12.32
CA LEU A 164 -12.33 1.03 12.13
C LEU A 164 -11.69 1.40 13.48
N PRO A 165 -10.41 1.08 13.71
CA PRO A 165 -9.75 1.37 14.98
C PRO A 165 -9.28 2.83 15.11
N GLY A 166 -9.16 3.58 14.02
CA GLY A 166 -8.75 4.99 14.00
C GLY A 166 -9.82 5.95 14.54
N ALA A 167 -9.42 7.17 14.88
CA ALA A 167 -10.33 8.24 15.28
C ALA A 167 -11.27 8.63 14.12
N ALA A 168 -12.51 8.98 14.46
CA ALA A 168 -13.54 9.29 13.46
C ALA A 168 -13.18 10.51 12.58
N GLU A 169 -12.44 11.45 13.16
CA GLU A 169 -12.06 12.71 12.52
C GLU A 169 -10.68 12.66 11.83
N SER A 170 -9.95 11.55 11.96
CA SER A 170 -8.70 11.35 11.23
C SER A 170 -8.96 11.39 9.73
N ARG A 171 -8.14 12.15 9.01
CA ARG A 171 -8.31 12.38 7.57
C ARG A 171 -7.32 11.60 6.74
N ASN A 172 -7.81 11.00 5.67
CA ASN A 172 -6.98 10.36 4.66
C ASN A 172 -7.58 10.63 3.27
N ALA A 173 -6.71 10.69 2.25
CA ALA A 173 -7.10 10.69 0.85
C ALA A 173 -6.75 9.33 0.22
N PRO A 174 -7.51 8.26 0.50
CA PRO A 174 -7.10 6.90 0.18
C PRO A 174 -7.16 6.65 -1.35
N PRO A 175 -6.02 6.31 -1.99
CA PRO A 175 -5.99 5.93 -3.40
C PRO A 175 -6.63 4.55 -3.60
N SER A 176 -7.13 4.30 -4.82
CA SER A 176 -7.49 2.94 -5.22
C SER A 176 -6.25 2.11 -5.53
N VAL A 177 -6.38 0.77 -5.43
CA VAL A 177 -5.35 -0.15 -5.90
C VAL A 177 -5.08 0.03 -7.40
N ASP A 178 -6.11 0.37 -8.18
CA ASP A 178 -5.97 0.61 -9.62
C ASP A 178 -5.18 1.89 -9.92
N ASP A 179 -5.33 2.96 -9.12
CA ASP A 179 -4.55 4.19 -9.24
C ASP A 179 -3.08 3.97 -8.87
N ILE A 180 -2.83 3.25 -7.79
CA ILE A 180 -1.46 2.87 -7.41
C ILE A 180 -0.80 2.10 -8.55
N ALA A 181 -1.51 1.12 -9.12
CA ALA A 181 -1.02 0.34 -10.25
C ALA A 181 -0.79 1.21 -11.49
N ARG A 182 -1.66 2.20 -11.79
CA ARG A 182 -1.47 3.15 -12.91
C ARG A 182 -0.17 3.95 -12.74
N VAL A 183 0.11 4.43 -11.53
CA VAL A 183 1.35 5.15 -11.22
C VAL A 183 2.57 4.24 -11.39
N VAL A 184 2.52 3.01 -10.85
CA VAL A 184 3.58 2.00 -11.03
C VAL A 184 3.82 1.71 -12.51
N VAL A 185 2.76 1.50 -13.28
CA VAL A 185 2.87 1.22 -14.73
C VAL A 185 3.47 2.41 -15.46
N ALA A 186 3.00 3.63 -15.22
CA ALA A 186 3.56 4.83 -15.84
C ALA A 186 5.07 4.95 -15.60
N THR A 187 5.53 4.69 -14.36
CA THR A 187 6.95 4.75 -14.01
C THR A 187 7.77 3.61 -14.61
N LEU A 188 7.20 2.41 -14.74
CA LEU A 188 7.84 1.28 -15.41
C LEU A 188 8.03 1.53 -16.92
N LEU A 189 7.15 2.32 -17.54
CA LEU A 189 7.17 2.54 -18.97
C LEU A 189 8.16 3.63 -19.41
N ASP A 190 8.59 4.52 -18.50
CA ASP A 190 9.55 5.58 -18.78
C ASP A 190 10.63 5.68 -17.68
N PRO A 191 11.60 4.74 -17.64
CA PRO A 191 12.63 4.73 -16.60
C PRO A 191 13.43 6.01 -16.47
N ALA A 192 13.80 6.61 -17.59
CA ALA A 192 14.67 7.79 -17.61
C ALA A 192 14.01 8.99 -16.93
N ARG A 193 12.70 9.18 -17.16
CA ARG A 193 11.93 10.26 -16.56
C ARG A 193 11.74 10.09 -15.05
N HIS A 194 11.71 8.85 -14.56
CA HIS A 194 11.30 8.54 -13.20
C HIS A 194 12.41 8.01 -12.28
N ALA A 195 13.64 7.87 -12.80
CA ALA A 195 14.80 7.45 -12.01
C ALA A 195 15.05 8.39 -10.82
N GLY A 196 15.25 7.81 -9.64
CA GLY A 196 15.53 8.54 -8.40
C GLY A 196 14.32 9.25 -7.79
N LYS A 197 13.12 9.10 -8.36
CA LYS A 197 11.92 9.80 -7.89
C LYS A 197 11.08 8.93 -6.96
N SER A 198 10.32 9.62 -6.09
CA SER A 198 9.38 9.05 -5.15
C SER A 198 7.99 9.64 -5.39
N TYR A 199 6.97 8.79 -5.51
CA TYR A 199 5.60 9.17 -5.82
C TYR A 199 4.63 8.70 -4.75
N ARG A 200 3.73 9.59 -4.34
CA ARG A 200 2.73 9.36 -3.29
C ARG A 200 1.32 9.47 -3.86
N PRO A 201 0.82 8.44 -4.58
CA PRO A 201 -0.53 8.51 -5.11
C PRO A 201 -1.56 8.65 -3.99
N THR A 202 -2.51 9.57 -4.17
CA THR A 202 -3.65 9.77 -3.28
C THR A 202 -4.95 9.72 -4.06
N GLY A 203 -6.05 9.50 -3.34
CA GLY A 203 -7.39 9.81 -3.86
C GLY A 203 -7.58 11.32 -4.00
N PRO A 204 -8.67 11.76 -4.66
CA PRO A 204 -8.86 13.17 -5.01
C PRO A 204 -9.32 14.03 -3.82
N LYS A 205 -9.66 13.43 -2.67
CA LYS A 205 -10.25 14.16 -1.55
C LYS A 205 -9.85 13.57 -0.20
N LEU A 206 -9.54 14.45 0.75
CA LEU A 206 -9.42 14.08 2.17
C LEU A 206 -10.78 13.74 2.73
N LEU A 207 -10.91 12.56 3.33
CA LEU A 207 -12.12 12.05 3.95
C LEU A 207 -11.85 11.61 5.39
N THR A 208 -12.77 11.93 6.29
CA THR A 208 -12.83 11.36 7.63
C THR A 208 -13.49 9.97 7.60
N GLY A 209 -13.31 9.18 8.67
CA GLY A 209 -14.02 7.90 8.81
C GLY A 209 -15.55 8.05 8.76
N THR A 210 -16.07 9.16 9.29
CA THR A 210 -17.51 9.49 9.25
C THR A 210 -17.99 9.82 7.83
N GLU A 211 -17.21 10.57 7.07
CA GLU A 211 -17.51 10.87 5.66
C GLU A 211 -17.45 9.60 4.79
N MET A 212 -16.44 8.74 5.00
CA MET A 212 -16.35 7.43 4.33
C MET A 212 -17.58 6.55 4.63
N ALA A 213 -18.01 6.49 5.90
CA ALA A 213 -19.20 5.75 6.28
C ALA A 213 -20.47 6.32 5.61
N THR A 214 -20.56 7.64 5.48
CA THR A 214 -21.68 8.31 4.78
C THR A 214 -21.71 7.95 3.29
N VAL A 215 -20.55 7.94 2.63
CA VAL A 215 -20.43 7.52 1.22
C VAL A 215 -20.84 6.05 1.06
N ILE A 216 -20.32 5.17 1.92
CA ILE A 216 -20.70 3.74 1.90
C ILE A 216 -22.21 3.58 2.12
N GLY A 217 -22.80 4.35 3.04
CA GLY A 217 -24.25 4.33 3.30
C GLY A 217 -25.09 4.66 2.06
N ARG A 218 -24.69 5.67 1.26
CA ARG A 218 -25.34 5.97 -0.03
C ARG A 218 -25.24 4.80 -1.01
N VAL A 219 -24.07 4.15 -1.06
CA VAL A 219 -23.81 3.03 -1.99
C VAL A 219 -24.60 1.78 -1.62
N VAL A 220 -24.74 1.45 -0.32
CA VAL A 220 -25.47 0.25 0.13
C VAL A 220 -26.97 0.48 0.35
N GLY A 221 -27.44 1.73 0.22
CA GLY A 221 -28.86 2.09 0.29
C GLY A 221 -29.44 2.19 1.71
N HIS A 222 -28.60 2.26 2.76
CA HIS A 222 -29.04 2.49 4.14
C HIS A 222 -27.94 3.19 4.95
N LYS A 223 -28.34 3.72 6.13
CA LYS A 223 -27.42 4.45 7.00
C LYS A 223 -26.27 3.55 7.49
N VAL A 224 -25.05 3.99 7.28
CA VAL A 224 -23.82 3.39 7.84
C VAL A 224 -23.17 4.39 8.78
N ARG A 225 -22.71 3.92 9.92
CA ARG A 225 -22.01 4.74 10.92
C ARG A 225 -20.58 4.24 11.11
N HIS A 226 -19.64 5.16 11.17
CA HIS A 226 -18.30 4.84 11.66
C HIS A 226 -18.39 4.45 13.14
N VAL A 227 -17.77 3.33 13.50
CA VAL A 227 -17.68 2.86 14.89
C VAL A 227 -16.20 2.66 15.22
N ARG A 228 -15.68 3.48 16.13
CA ARG A 228 -14.31 3.30 16.62
C ARG A 228 -14.21 1.97 17.37
N THR A 229 -13.56 1.00 16.73
CA THR A 229 -13.36 -0.33 17.31
C THR A 229 -12.16 -0.31 18.22
N PRO A 230 -12.25 -0.75 19.48
CA PRO A 230 -11.09 -0.89 20.34
C PRO A 230 -10.02 -1.77 19.69
N LEU A 231 -8.75 -1.34 19.75
CA LEU A 231 -7.66 -1.98 19.01
C LEU A 231 -7.50 -3.47 19.35
N TRP A 232 -7.71 -3.85 20.63
CA TRP A 232 -7.67 -5.26 21.04
C TRP A 232 -8.73 -6.13 20.34
N MET A 233 -9.91 -5.58 20.10
CA MET A 233 -10.99 -6.28 19.38
C MET A 233 -10.70 -6.33 17.87
N PHE A 234 -10.17 -5.25 17.31
CA PHE A 234 -9.72 -5.23 15.93
C PHE A 234 -8.64 -6.29 15.68
N TYR A 235 -7.66 -6.44 16.57
CA TYR A 235 -6.63 -7.47 16.46
C TYR A 235 -7.20 -8.90 16.43
N LYS A 236 -8.24 -9.18 17.19
CA LYS A 236 -8.89 -10.50 17.17
C LYS A 236 -9.50 -10.78 15.80
N GLY A 237 -10.26 -9.83 15.27
CA GLY A 237 -10.86 -9.95 13.93
C GLY A 237 -9.82 -10.07 12.82
N ALA A 238 -8.83 -9.21 12.83
CA ALA A 238 -7.77 -9.19 11.82
C ALA A 238 -6.91 -10.47 11.83
N LYS A 239 -6.59 -10.99 13.04
CA LYS A 239 -5.91 -12.28 13.20
C LYS A 239 -6.77 -13.44 12.68
N ALA A 240 -8.06 -13.45 12.96
CA ALA A 240 -8.99 -14.47 12.46
C ALA A 240 -9.13 -14.45 10.93
N LEU A 241 -8.91 -13.28 10.30
CA LEU A 241 -8.86 -13.11 8.85
C LEU A 241 -7.47 -13.43 8.26
N GLY A 242 -6.51 -13.89 9.07
CA GLY A 242 -5.18 -14.30 8.61
C GLY A 242 -4.20 -13.15 8.38
N MET A 243 -4.47 -11.96 8.95
CA MET A 243 -3.52 -10.84 8.86
C MET A 243 -2.19 -11.22 9.53
N GLN A 244 -1.08 -10.94 8.84
CA GLN A 244 0.24 -11.32 9.30
C GLN A 244 0.61 -10.59 10.61
N PRO A 245 1.25 -11.27 11.58
CA PRO A 245 1.62 -10.69 12.87
C PRO A 245 2.44 -9.40 12.78
N ILE A 246 3.33 -9.31 11.79
CA ILE A 246 4.15 -8.10 11.55
C ILE A 246 3.31 -6.88 11.21
N LEU A 247 2.21 -7.05 10.45
CA LEU A 247 1.26 -5.97 10.16
C LEU A 247 0.49 -5.56 11.40
N LEU A 248 0.03 -6.55 12.17
CA LEU A 248 -0.68 -6.30 13.43
C LEU A 248 0.21 -5.54 14.43
N SER A 249 1.50 -5.88 14.49
CA SER A 249 2.45 -5.15 15.33
C SER A 249 2.61 -3.70 14.91
N GLY A 250 2.78 -3.43 13.61
CA GLY A 250 2.95 -2.07 13.08
C GLY A 250 1.71 -1.21 13.24
N LEU A 251 0.52 -1.82 13.17
CA LEU A 251 -0.77 -1.12 13.10
C LEU A 251 -0.98 -0.12 14.25
N ARG A 252 -0.54 -0.45 15.49
CA ARG A 252 -0.67 0.46 16.65
C ARG A 252 0.01 1.82 16.42
N TYR A 253 1.13 1.83 15.73
CA TYR A 253 1.89 3.04 15.43
C TYR A 253 1.31 3.78 14.23
N TRP A 254 0.92 3.06 13.18
CA TRP A 254 0.28 3.65 12.00
C TRP A 254 -1.06 4.30 12.34
N LEU A 255 -1.80 3.77 13.32
CA LEU A 255 -3.02 4.40 13.81
C LEU A 255 -2.72 5.66 14.63
N GLN A 256 -1.62 5.69 15.42
CA GLN A 256 -1.19 6.90 16.09
C GLN A 256 -0.82 8.00 15.08
N ASP A 257 -0.09 7.66 14.01
CA ASP A 257 0.21 8.59 12.93
C ASP A 257 -1.07 9.07 12.22
N ASN A 258 -2.01 8.16 11.95
CA ASN A 258 -3.30 8.49 11.35
C ASN A 258 -4.09 9.46 12.26
N ASP A 259 -4.19 9.17 13.54
CA ASP A 259 -4.95 9.99 14.50
C ASP A 259 -4.29 11.36 14.73
N ARG A 260 -2.98 11.47 14.49
CA ARG A 260 -2.23 12.75 14.50
C ARG A 260 -2.28 13.49 13.15
N GLY A 261 -2.86 12.90 12.10
CA GLY A 261 -3.03 13.53 10.79
C GLY A 261 -1.86 13.35 9.81
N ALA A 262 -0.94 12.40 10.04
CA ALA A 262 0.21 12.18 9.16
C ALA A 262 -0.21 11.86 7.70
N PHE A 263 -1.32 11.19 7.48
CA PHE A 263 -1.82 10.89 6.13
C PHE A 263 -2.51 12.07 5.42
N ALA A 264 -2.66 13.21 6.09
CA ALA A 264 -3.15 14.44 5.48
C ALA A 264 -2.03 15.38 5.01
N VAL A 265 -0.77 15.11 5.44
CA VAL A 265 0.37 15.95 5.04
C VAL A 265 0.73 15.69 3.58
N GLY A 266 0.59 16.70 2.72
CA GLY A 266 0.82 16.56 1.28
C GLY A 266 -0.28 15.77 0.53
N ALA A 267 -1.46 15.64 1.15
CA ALA A 267 -2.64 15.00 0.54
C ALA A 267 -3.87 15.94 0.62
N PRO A 268 -4.79 15.91 -0.38
CA PRO A 268 -4.66 15.19 -1.64
C PRO A 268 -3.59 15.81 -2.55
N ASN A 269 -3.12 15.06 -3.56
CA ASN A 269 -2.20 15.57 -4.56
C ASN A 269 -2.55 15.06 -5.96
N ASP A 270 -1.92 15.62 -6.98
CA ASP A 270 -2.20 15.35 -8.38
C ASP A 270 -1.34 14.23 -8.99
N THR A 271 -0.56 13.50 -8.21
CA THR A 271 0.39 12.48 -8.68
C THR A 271 -0.25 11.51 -9.69
N VAL A 272 -1.48 11.04 -9.44
CA VAL A 272 -2.16 10.11 -10.35
C VAL A 272 -2.43 10.80 -11.70
N ARG A 273 -2.98 12.00 -11.69
CA ARG A 273 -3.31 12.77 -12.91
C ARG A 273 -2.06 13.15 -13.70
N GLU A 274 -1.02 13.63 -13.02
CA GLU A 274 0.23 14.11 -13.65
C GLU A 274 0.99 12.98 -14.35
N LEU A 275 1.01 11.78 -13.75
CA LEU A 275 1.73 10.64 -14.30
C LEU A 275 0.93 9.83 -15.31
N THR A 276 -0.39 9.85 -15.21
CA THR A 276 -1.24 8.94 -16.00
C THR A 276 -2.18 9.64 -16.98
N GLY A 277 -2.31 10.98 -16.87
CA GLY A 277 -3.28 11.77 -17.62
C GLY A 277 -4.75 11.49 -17.26
N LYS A 278 -4.99 10.76 -16.18
CA LYS A 278 -6.34 10.41 -15.68
C LYS A 278 -6.51 10.87 -14.26
N GLU A 279 -7.70 11.36 -13.92
CA GLU A 279 -8.04 11.69 -12.54
C GLU A 279 -7.97 10.46 -11.65
N ALA A 280 -7.63 10.68 -10.36
CA ALA A 280 -7.70 9.64 -9.34
C ALA A 280 -9.16 9.22 -9.12
N GLU A 281 -9.39 7.93 -8.88
CA GLU A 281 -10.74 7.43 -8.58
C GLU A 281 -11.26 8.01 -7.27
N ASP A 282 -12.51 8.49 -7.26
CA ASP A 282 -13.15 8.90 -6.03
C ASP A 282 -13.59 7.70 -5.18
N PHE A 283 -13.71 7.94 -3.87
CA PHE A 283 -14.02 6.89 -2.90
C PHE A 283 -15.38 6.23 -3.15
N GLU A 284 -16.35 6.95 -3.70
CA GLU A 284 -17.67 6.39 -4.00
C GLU A 284 -17.61 5.39 -5.15
N THR A 285 -16.87 5.70 -6.21
CA THR A 285 -16.62 4.79 -7.34
C THR A 285 -15.99 3.48 -6.88
N ILE A 286 -14.97 3.57 -6.01
CA ILE A 286 -14.32 2.39 -5.44
C ILE A 286 -15.30 1.62 -4.53
N ALA A 287 -16.08 2.32 -3.71
CA ALA A 287 -17.08 1.71 -2.82
C ALA A 287 -18.17 0.96 -3.60
N ARG A 288 -18.65 1.50 -4.73
CA ARG A 288 -19.61 0.81 -5.62
C ARG A 288 -19.05 -0.51 -6.16
N ARG A 289 -17.78 -0.53 -6.55
CA ARG A 289 -17.08 -1.75 -6.99
C ARG A 289 -17.03 -2.80 -5.89
N HIS A 290 -16.73 -2.40 -4.65
CA HIS A 290 -16.71 -3.30 -3.48
C HIS A 290 -18.11 -3.77 -3.05
N ALA A 291 -19.13 -2.92 -3.17
CA ALA A 291 -20.51 -3.30 -2.86
C ALA A 291 -21.07 -4.36 -3.84
N ALA A 292 -20.57 -4.37 -5.08
CA ALA A 292 -20.95 -5.37 -6.09
C ALA A 292 -20.35 -6.77 -5.83
N LEU A 293 -19.36 -6.89 -4.94
CA LEU A 293 -18.75 -8.19 -4.63
C LEU A 293 -19.73 -9.13 -3.91
N PRO A 294 -19.67 -10.45 -4.14
CA PRO A 294 -20.58 -11.41 -3.52
C PRO A 294 -20.64 -11.33 -1.99
N ALA A 295 -19.49 -11.05 -1.33
CA ALA A 295 -19.42 -10.92 0.12
C ALA A 295 -20.21 -9.72 0.69
N SER A 296 -20.50 -8.71 -0.15
CA SER A 296 -21.24 -7.51 0.23
C SER A 296 -22.73 -7.59 -0.07
N ARG A 297 -23.20 -8.68 -0.73
CA ARG A 297 -24.61 -8.84 -1.07
C ARG A 297 -25.46 -8.96 0.21
N GLN A 298 -26.48 -8.10 0.29
CA GLN A 298 -27.37 -8.04 1.43
C GLN A 298 -28.34 -9.24 1.39
N SER A 299 -28.41 -10.00 2.49
CA SER A 299 -29.39 -11.06 2.70
C SER A 299 -29.61 -11.27 4.20
N PHE A 300 -30.73 -11.89 4.56
CA PHE A 300 -31.01 -12.23 5.95
C PHE A 300 -29.95 -13.18 6.54
N SER A 301 -29.57 -14.20 5.80
CA SER A 301 -28.53 -15.17 6.23
C SER A 301 -27.15 -14.51 6.36
N ALA A 302 -26.76 -13.63 5.44
CA ALA A 302 -25.51 -12.89 5.52
C ALA A 302 -25.49 -11.94 6.72
N ARG A 303 -26.63 -11.30 7.04
CA ARG A 303 -26.78 -10.44 8.23
C ARG A 303 -26.63 -11.24 9.52
N LEU A 304 -27.29 -12.39 9.62
CA LEU A 304 -27.17 -13.28 10.77
C LEU A 304 -25.73 -13.76 10.95
N ALA A 305 -25.07 -14.18 9.86
CA ALA A 305 -23.67 -14.59 9.89
C ALA A 305 -22.72 -13.44 10.30
N ALA A 306 -22.96 -12.22 9.83
CA ALA A 306 -22.20 -11.04 10.24
C ALA A 306 -22.37 -10.74 11.74
N TRP A 307 -23.61 -10.81 12.25
CA TRP A 307 -23.90 -10.69 13.68
C TRP A 307 -23.20 -11.77 14.50
N ALA A 308 -23.30 -13.03 14.09
CA ALA A 308 -22.65 -14.14 14.78
C ALA A 308 -21.14 -13.95 14.86
N ARG A 309 -20.49 -13.54 13.74
CA ARG A 309 -19.05 -13.23 13.71
C ARG A 309 -18.70 -12.08 14.64
N PHE A 310 -19.49 -11.01 14.64
CA PHE A 310 -19.25 -9.85 15.51
C PHE A 310 -19.35 -10.23 16.99
N MET A 311 -20.38 -11.00 17.36
CA MET A 311 -20.59 -11.49 18.75
C MET A 311 -19.52 -12.50 19.17
N ALA A 312 -18.91 -13.22 18.24
CA ALA A 312 -17.82 -14.15 18.53
C ALA A 312 -16.46 -13.47 18.73
N LEU A 313 -16.26 -12.22 18.28
CA LEU A 313 -14.98 -11.53 18.39
C LEU A 313 -14.38 -11.50 19.80
N PRO A 314 -15.15 -11.22 20.89
CA PRO A 314 -14.61 -11.23 22.25
C PRO A 314 -14.02 -12.58 22.70
N THR A 315 -14.52 -13.69 22.16
CA THR A 315 -14.07 -15.05 22.52
C THR A 315 -12.88 -15.53 21.69
N MET A 316 -12.55 -14.85 20.59
CA MET A 316 -11.44 -15.22 19.71
C MET A 316 -10.09 -14.97 20.38
N PRO A 317 -9.03 -15.75 20.02
CA PRO A 317 -7.68 -15.52 20.53
C PRO A 317 -7.18 -14.12 20.20
N GLY A 318 -6.67 -13.39 21.21
CA GLY A 318 -6.11 -12.07 21.06
C GLY A 318 -4.75 -12.06 20.38
N PHE A 319 -4.25 -10.85 20.15
CA PHE A 319 -2.88 -10.59 19.73
C PHE A 319 -2.29 -9.48 20.60
N ASN A 320 -1.09 -9.73 21.14
CA ASN A 320 -0.34 -8.75 21.90
C ASN A 320 0.88 -8.33 21.07
N PRO A 321 0.84 -7.15 20.43
CA PRO A 321 1.93 -6.70 19.55
C PRO A 321 3.24 -6.51 20.29
N GLY A 322 3.22 -6.01 21.53
CA GLY A 322 4.43 -5.82 22.33
C GLY A 322 5.10 -7.13 22.75
N ALA A 323 4.28 -8.14 23.11
CA ALA A 323 4.82 -9.48 23.39
C ALA A 323 5.39 -10.14 22.12
N TYR A 324 4.72 -9.97 20.99
CA TYR A 324 5.21 -10.46 19.70
C TYR A 324 6.56 -9.83 19.34
N ASP A 325 6.70 -8.50 19.42
CA ASP A 325 7.95 -7.81 19.07
C ASP A 325 9.10 -8.23 19.99
N ARG A 326 8.86 -8.39 21.29
CA ARG A 326 9.88 -8.89 22.22
C ARG A 326 10.26 -10.36 21.93
N ALA A 327 9.29 -11.22 21.65
CA ALA A 327 9.54 -12.62 21.34
C ALA A 327 10.29 -12.84 20.01
N GLN A 328 10.17 -11.88 19.09
CA GLN A 328 10.89 -11.88 17.82
C GLN A 328 12.19 -11.05 17.87
N GLU A 329 12.51 -10.47 19.02
CA GLU A 329 13.68 -9.61 19.20
C GLU A 329 13.78 -8.51 18.13
N HIS A 330 12.62 -7.92 17.76
CA HIS A 330 12.60 -6.90 16.73
C HIS A 330 13.45 -5.69 17.16
N PRO A 331 14.39 -5.21 16.32
CA PRO A 331 15.23 -4.08 16.65
C PRO A 331 14.36 -2.83 16.87
N VAL A 332 14.70 -2.06 17.92
CA VAL A 332 14.07 -0.77 18.21
C VAL A 332 15.11 0.32 17.97
N PRO A 333 14.79 1.42 17.25
CA PRO A 333 15.73 2.51 17.08
C PRO A 333 16.04 3.19 18.43
N PRO A 334 17.21 3.79 18.62
CA PRO A 334 17.57 4.46 19.86
C PRO A 334 16.60 5.59 20.25
N THR A 335 16.09 6.31 19.26
CA THR A 335 15.16 7.43 19.41
C THR A 335 13.95 7.23 18.51
N PRO A 336 13.01 6.33 18.88
CA PRO A 336 11.84 6.06 18.05
C PRO A 336 10.90 7.27 18.06
N HIS A 337 10.42 7.69 16.88
CA HIS A 337 9.46 8.77 16.75
C HIS A 337 8.48 8.52 15.62
N LEU A 338 7.28 9.07 15.77
CA LEU A 338 6.24 9.02 14.74
C LEU A 338 6.58 9.97 13.59
N ALA A 339 5.92 9.78 12.46
CA ALA A 339 6.21 10.50 11.21
C ALA A 339 6.17 12.04 11.36
N LEU A 340 5.21 12.58 12.11
CA LEU A 340 5.11 14.04 12.33
C LEU A 340 6.22 14.61 13.20
N ASP A 341 6.95 13.79 13.95
CA ASP A 341 8.07 14.22 14.77
C ASP A 341 9.41 14.15 14.00
N ASP A 342 9.40 13.56 12.79
CA ASP A 342 10.54 13.46 11.88
C ASP A 342 10.56 14.66 10.92
N THR A 343 11.63 15.47 11.00
CA THR A 343 11.79 16.68 10.16
C THR A 343 11.97 16.33 8.68
N ASP A 344 12.74 15.29 8.38
CA ASP A 344 13.04 14.87 7.01
C ASP A 344 11.79 14.26 6.36
N TRP A 345 11.03 13.48 7.13
CA TRP A 345 9.75 12.97 6.68
C TRP A 345 8.78 14.11 6.35
N ARG A 346 8.64 15.11 7.23
CA ARG A 346 7.78 16.27 6.99
C ARG A 346 8.22 17.06 5.76
N ALA A 347 9.52 17.29 5.60
CA ALA A 347 10.05 18.01 4.45
C ALA A 347 9.75 17.27 3.14
N SER A 348 9.94 15.93 3.12
CA SER A 348 9.69 15.10 1.95
C SER A 348 8.20 14.97 1.56
N HIS A 349 7.27 15.28 2.47
CA HIS A 349 5.82 15.21 2.24
C HIS A 349 5.17 16.57 1.96
N ARG A 350 5.93 17.68 1.97
CA ARG A 350 5.42 18.98 1.52
C ARG A 350 5.29 18.98 0.00
N THR A 351 4.17 19.48 -0.50
CA THR A 351 3.98 19.67 -1.95
C THR A 351 4.87 20.80 -2.44
N GLU A 352 5.36 20.73 -3.68
CA GLU A 352 6.18 21.81 -4.29
C GLU A 352 5.46 23.18 -4.26
N SER A 353 4.13 23.19 -4.39
CA SER A 353 3.31 24.39 -4.26
C SER A 353 3.39 25.04 -2.87
N SER A 354 3.56 24.27 -1.79
CA SER A 354 3.74 24.82 -0.44
C SER A 354 5.14 25.37 -0.20
N ILE A 355 6.15 24.84 -0.90
CA ILE A 355 7.53 25.33 -0.85
C ILE A 355 7.63 26.68 -1.61
N ALA A 356 7.02 26.78 -2.78
CA ALA A 356 6.98 28.03 -3.56
C ALA A 356 6.26 29.18 -2.82
N GLY A 357 5.19 28.87 -2.08
CA GLY A 357 4.47 29.83 -1.24
C GLY A 357 5.30 30.37 -0.08
N ILE A 358 6.16 29.53 0.52
CA ILE A 358 7.05 29.92 1.62
C ILE A 358 8.17 30.83 1.11
N ILE A 359 8.81 30.49 -0.03
CA ILE A 359 9.89 31.29 -0.61
C ILE A 359 9.35 32.65 -1.11
N GLY A 360 8.15 32.68 -1.71
CA GLY A 360 7.51 33.91 -2.16
C GLY A 360 7.13 34.86 -1.00
N GLY A 361 6.72 34.31 0.16
CA GLY A 361 6.41 35.09 1.34
C GLY A 361 7.63 35.74 2.01
N GLU A 362 8.75 35.04 2.05
CA GLU A 362 10.00 35.57 2.63
C GLU A 362 10.63 36.66 1.73
N LEU A 363 10.54 36.54 0.42
CA LEU A 363 11.03 37.58 -0.53
C LEU A 363 10.18 38.86 -0.48
N GLN A 364 8.90 38.78 -0.20
CA GLN A 364 8.06 40.00 -0.02
C GLN A 364 8.25 40.64 1.34
N ALA A 365 8.56 39.88 2.39
CA ALA A 365 8.87 40.43 3.72
C ALA A 365 10.21 41.15 3.78
N SER A 366 11.20 40.79 2.94
CA SER A 366 12.51 41.44 2.88
C SER A 366 12.56 42.66 1.95
N ALA A 367 11.50 42.92 1.16
CA ALA A 367 11.42 44.07 0.26
C ALA A 367 10.73 45.31 0.88
N HIS A 368 10.23 45.19 2.12
CA HIS A 368 9.54 46.27 2.85
C HIS A 368 10.07 46.50 4.24
N GLY A 369 11.35 46.13 4.51
CA GLY A 369 12.08 46.40 5.75
C GLY A 369 13.24 47.40 5.53
#